data_b8e489cddc431a1cd6e1daf73a524a27
#
_entry.id   b8e489cddc431a1cd6e1daf73a524a27
#
_cell.length_a   1.000
_cell.length_b   1.000
_cell.length_c   1.000
_cell.angle_alpha   90.00
_cell.angle_beta   90.00
_cell.angle_gamma   90.00
#
_symmetry.space_group_name_H-M   'P 1'
#
loop_
_entity.id
_entity.type
_entity.pdbx_description
1 polymer ?
#
loop_
_entity_poly.entity_id
_entity_poly.type
_entity_poly.pdbx_seq_one_letter_code
_entity_poly.pdbx_strand_id
1 'polypeptide(L)'
;MARQWYASVPLSLVHESIKANVMRYFIDLQYDGAAYFGWQRQPDTATVQGTIEAKLSMLRGVPTEIVGAGRTDTGVNASFYVAHFDSDTVIDCHQMAYKLNKVLPHDIAIMRIYEVEETLHARFDAREREYTYFLTPRKSPFRRFSAWHYTADLNIDNMNAAAARLLEHEDFTTFAKLNSNNKTNICHISHAEWIVESDGTLRFTIRADRFLRNMVRAIVGTLVDVGRGRYTVEEFDALIRAKDLSKASAGAPACGLFLSNVKYQ
;
A
#
# COMPACT_ATOMS: atom_id res chain seq x y z
N MET A 1 -69.18 -38.11 24.05
CA MET A 1 -68.80 -37.30 22.89
C MET A 1 -68.12 -36.05 23.39
N ALA A 2 -66.81 -36.00 23.40
CA ALA A 2 -66.06 -34.79 23.68
C ALA A 2 -64.96 -34.63 22.62
N ARG A 3 -65.16 -33.67 21.71
CA ARG A 3 -64.16 -33.29 20.67
C ARG A 3 -63.20 -32.27 21.29
N GLN A 4 -61.95 -32.68 21.42
CA GLN A 4 -60.82 -31.85 21.84
C GLN A 4 -60.33 -31.02 20.66
N TRP A 5 -60.37 -29.69 20.76
CA TRP A 5 -59.82 -28.75 19.80
C TRP A 5 -58.35 -28.60 20.10
N TYR A 6 -57.48 -29.09 19.24
CA TYR A 6 -56.07 -28.69 19.22
C TYR A 6 -55.95 -27.40 18.41
N ALA A 7 -55.69 -26.31 19.10
CA ALA A 7 -55.29 -25.06 18.50
C ALA A 7 -53.87 -25.22 17.96
N SER A 8 -53.71 -25.20 16.63
CA SER A 8 -52.42 -25.12 15.98
C SER A 8 -51.82 -23.73 16.23
N VAL A 9 -50.73 -23.64 16.97
CA VAL A 9 -49.86 -22.44 17.08
C VAL A 9 -49.16 -22.27 15.75
N PRO A 10 -49.24 -21.09 15.10
CA PRO A 10 -48.53 -20.86 13.85
C PRO A 10 -47.02 -20.77 14.13
N LEU A 11 -46.25 -21.60 13.46
CA LEU A 11 -44.77 -21.65 13.41
C LEU A 11 -44.14 -20.47 12.59
N SER A 12 -44.61 -19.25 12.81
CA SER A 12 -44.14 -18.09 12.07
C SER A 12 -43.48 -16.99 12.92
N LEU A 13 -42.79 -17.37 13.97
CA LEU A 13 -42.00 -16.40 14.76
C LEU A 13 -40.80 -17.14 15.33
N VAL A 14 -39.71 -17.20 14.64
CA VAL A 14 -38.31 -17.10 15.11
C VAL A 14 -37.40 -17.25 13.87
N HIS A 15 -37.33 -16.22 13.05
CA HIS A 15 -36.15 -15.92 12.23
C HIS A 15 -35.80 -14.45 12.48
N GLU A 16 -35.63 -14.07 13.74
CA GLU A 16 -34.71 -12.99 14.01
C GLU A 16 -33.32 -13.56 13.74
N SER A 17 -32.78 -13.24 12.56
CA SER A 17 -31.37 -13.40 12.27
C SER A 17 -30.62 -12.65 13.35
N ILE A 18 -30.07 -13.37 14.32
CA ILE A 18 -29.02 -12.86 15.19
C ILE A 18 -27.93 -12.37 14.22
N LYS A 19 -27.87 -11.07 13.95
CA LYS A 19 -26.72 -10.48 13.28
C LYS A 19 -25.54 -10.85 14.18
N ALA A 20 -24.72 -11.77 13.72
CA ALA A 20 -23.46 -12.06 14.38
C ALA A 20 -22.77 -10.70 14.56
N ASN A 21 -22.41 -10.36 15.79
CA ASN A 21 -21.74 -9.11 16.11
C ASN A 21 -20.34 -9.21 15.50
N VAL A 22 -20.18 -8.76 14.25
CA VAL A 22 -18.92 -8.81 13.52
C VAL A 22 -18.05 -7.67 14.04
N MET A 23 -16.90 -8.00 14.59
CA MET A 23 -15.91 -7.05 15.06
C MET A 23 -14.84 -6.88 13.99
N ARG A 24 -14.46 -5.64 13.68
CA ARG A 24 -13.38 -5.33 12.75
C ARG A 24 -12.08 -5.02 13.48
N TYR A 25 -11.00 -5.62 12.98
CA TYR A 25 -9.66 -5.44 13.52
C TYR A 25 -8.73 -4.87 12.45
N PHE A 26 -8.01 -3.81 12.80
CA PHE A 26 -6.89 -3.32 12.01
C PHE A 26 -5.61 -4.02 12.41
N ILE A 27 -4.74 -4.21 11.41
CA ILE A 27 -3.40 -4.76 11.54
C ILE A 27 -2.43 -3.71 11.00
N ASP A 28 -1.58 -3.14 11.85
CA ASP A 28 -0.42 -2.38 11.41
C ASP A 28 0.75 -3.34 11.22
N LEU A 29 1.40 -3.28 10.06
CA LEU A 29 2.44 -4.22 9.68
C LEU A 29 3.53 -3.57 8.82
N GLN A 30 4.66 -4.28 8.70
CA GLN A 30 5.78 -3.95 7.83
C GLN A 30 6.17 -5.18 7.01
N TYR A 31 6.75 -4.97 5.83
CA TYR A 31 7.33 -6.06 5.05
C TYR A 31 8.45 -5.61 4.10
N ASP A 32 9.41 -6.51 3.90
CA ASP A 32 10.34 -6.49 2.76
C ASP A 32 9.65 -7.21 1.58
N GLY A 33 9.43 -6.48 0.49
CA GLY A 33 8.71 -6.98 -0.67
C GLY A 33 9.56 -7.84 -1.63
N ALA A 34 10.86 -7.98 -1.40
CA ALA A 34 11.81 -8.57 -2.35
C ALA A 34 11.45 -10.01 -2.76
N ALA A 35 10.88 -10.80 -1.84
CA ALA A 35 10.48 -12.18 -2.09
C ALA A 35 9.02 -12.33 -2.59
N TYR A 36 8.28 -11.23 -2.78
CA TYR A 36 6.84 -11.26 -3.05
C TYR A 36 6.46 -10.64 -4.39
N PHE A 37 5.45 -11.24 -5.02
CA PHE A 37 4.80 -10.72 -6.22
C PHE A 37 3.81 -9.58 -5.89
N GLY A 38 4.19 -8.74 -4.92
CA GLY A 38 3.43 -7.62 -4.39
C GLY A 38 2.46 -8.00 -3.26
N TRP A 39 1.60 -7.05 -2.91
CA TRP A 39 0.64 -7.24 -1.82
C TRP A 39 -0.46 -8.25 -2.17
N GLN A 40 -1.18 -8.00 -3.26
CA GLN A 40 -2.47 -8.65 -3.58
C GLN A 40 -2.32 -10.14 -3.85
N ARG A 41 -3.13 -10.98 -3.17
CA ARG A 41 -3.23 -12.42 -3.43
C ARG A 41 -3.47 -12.71 -4.92
N GLN A 42 -2.70 -13.63 -5.47
CA GLN A 42 -2.75 -14.13 -6.83
C GLN A 42 -2.56 -15.64 -6.82
N PRO A 43 -3.15 -16.39 -7.77
CA PRO A 43 -2.92 -17.82 -7.89
C PRO A 43 -1.42 -18.14 -8.08
N ASP A 44 -0.96 -19.22 -7.47
CA ASP A 44 0.36 -19.83 -7.64
C ASP A 44 1.56 -18.90 -7.44
N THR A 45 1.39 -17.79 -6.73
CA THR A 45 2.48 -16.85 -6.43
C THR A 45 2.53 -16.48 -4.95
N ALA A 46 3.76 -16.31 -4.42
CA ALA A 46 3.96 -15.78 -3.08
C ALA A 46 3.60 -14.28 -3.02
N THR A 47 2.63 -13.92 -2.22
CA THR A 47 2.19 -12.53 -2.00
C THR A 47 2.11 -12.25 -0.52
N VAL A 48 2.30 -10.98 -0.12
CA VAL A 48 2.26 -10.59 1.31
C VAL A 48 0.90 -10.91 1.91
N GLN A 49 -0.21 -10.53 1.23
CA GLN A 49 -1.57 -10.81 1.67
C GLN A 49 -1.82 -12.30 1.87
N GLY A 50 -1.49 -13.14 0.87
CA GLY A 50 -1.72 -14.58 0.94
C GLY A 50 -0.90 -15.25 2.05
N THR A 51 0.32 -14.78 2.30
CA THR A 51 1.17 -15.27 3.40
C THR A 51 0.55 -14.96 4.77
N ILE A 52 0.07 -13.72 4.97
CA ILE A 52 -0.57 -13.33 6.24
C ILE A 52 -1.89 -14.08 6.42
N GLU A 53 -2.75 -14.15 5.40
CA GLU A 53 -4.04 -14.86 5.43
C GLU A 53 -3.88 -16.34 5.81
N ALA A 54 -2.89 -17.01 5.24
CA ALA A 54 -2.61 -18.42 5.54
C ALA A 54 -2.24 -18.62 7.03
N LYS A 55 -1.40 -17.74 7.60
CA LYS A 55 -0.96 -17.83 8.99
C LYS A 55 -2.06 -17.38 9.97
N LEU A 56 -2.79 -16.32 9.64
CA LEU A 56 -3.91 -15.85 10.44
C LEU A 56 -5.04 -16.90 10.50
N SER A 57 -5.40 -17.48 9.34
CA SER A 57 -6.41 -18.55 9.26
C SER A 57 -5.98 -19.79 10.05
N MET A 58 -4.70 -20.18 9.97
CA MET A 58 -4.15 -21.29 10.74
C MET A 58 -4.28 -21.05 12.26
N LEU A 59 -3.95 -19.84 12.72
CA LEU A 59 -4.01 -19.51 14.16
C LEU A 59 -5.43 -19.37 14.68
N ARG A 60 -6.36 -18.91 13.84
CA ARG A 60 -7.78 -18.78 14.18
C ARG A 60 -8.57 -20.07 14.04
N GLY A 61 -8.07 -21.05 13.28
CA GLY A 61 -8.79 -22.29 12.94
C GLY A 61 -9.93 -22.08 11.94
N VAL A 62 -10.10 -20.89 11.38
CA VAL A 62 -11.13 -20.54 10.38
C VAL A 62 -10.53 -19.70 9.25
N PRO A 63 -11.00 -19.86 8.00
CA PRO A 63 -10.55 -19.03 6.89
C PRO A 63 -10.75 -17.54 7.22
N THR A 64 -9.68 -16.75 7.08
CA THR A 64 -9.70 -15.33 7.41
C THR A 64 -9.01 -14.56 6.28
N GLU A 65 -9.80 -13.78 5.57
CA GLU A 65 -9.30 -12.87 4.54
C GLU A 65 -8.95 -11.52 5.17
N ILE A 66 -7.94 -10.84 4.59
CA ILE A 66 -7.58 -9.49 4.99
C ILE A 66 -7.73 -8.53 3.82
N VAL A 67 -8.05 -7.28 4.10
CA VAL A 67 -8.16 -6.20 3.11
C VAL A 67 -7.14 -5.12 3.42
N GLY A 68 -6.20 -4.90 2.51
CA GLY A 68 -5.14 -3.92 2.69
C GLY A 68 -5.50 -2.50 2.25
N ALA A 69 -4.77 -1.50 2.75
CA ALA A 69 -4.93 -0.08 2.45
C ALA A 69 -4.67 0.29 0.98
N GLY A 70 -4.01 -0.60 0.23
CA GLY A 70 -3.71 -0.41 -1.19
C GLY A 70 -2.96 -1.60 -1.77
N ARG A 71 -2.63 -1.54 -3.06
CA ARG A 71 -1.79 -2.54 -3.70
C ARG A 71 -0.38 -2.01 -3.83
N THR A 72 0.62 -2.84 -3.53
CA THR A 72 2.01 -2.59 -3.88
C THR A 72 2.41 -3.55 -5.00
N ASP A 73 3.28 -3.09 -5.90
CA ASP A 73 3.81 -3.89 -6.99
C ASP A 73 4.85 -4.91 -6.48
N THR A 74 5.21 -5.88 -7.31
CA THR A 74 6.28 -6.85 -7.06
C THR A 74 7.56 -6.17 -6.61
N GLY A 75 8.14 -6.63 -5.50
CA GLY A 75 9.39 -6.11 -4.94
C GLY A 75 9.29 -4.76 -4.22
N VAL A 76 8.10 -4.18 -4.08
CA VAL A 76 7.87 -2.94 -3.32
C VAL A 76 7.71 -3.26 -1.84
N ASN A 77 8.37 -2.49 -1.01
CA ASN A 77 8.41 -2.63 0.44
C ASN A 77 7.29 -1.84 1.13
N ALA A 78 7.08 -2.10 2.40
CA ALA A 78 6.31 -1.22 3.28
C ALA A 78 6.98 -1.12 4.66
N SER A 79 7.33 0.08 5.06
CA SER A 79 7.77 0.38 6.43
C SER A 79 6.59 0.67 7.35
N PHE A 80 5.43 0.96 6.79
CA PHE A 80 4.15 1.02 7.49
C PHE A 80 3.03 0.64 6.51
N TYR A 81 2.20 -0.30 6.89
CA TYR A 81 1.06 -0.75 6.11
C TYR A 81 -0.10 -1.08 7.02
N VAL A 82 -1.33 -0.87 6.55
CA VAL A 82 -2.54 -1.20 7.30
C VAL A 82 -3.40 -2.17 6.51
N ALA A 83 -3.88 -3.21 7.18
CA ALA A 83 -4.92 -4.11 6.67
C ALA A 83 -6.01 -4.28 7.72
N HIS A 84 -7.18 -4.78 7.33
CA HIS A 84 -8.21 -5.19 8.27
C HIS A 84 -8.71 -6.60 7.99
N PHE A 85 -9.28 -7.21 9.01
CA PHE A 85 -10.07 -8.43 8.93
C PHE A 85 -11.27 -8.34 9.87
N ASP A 86 -12.25 -9.20 9.61
CA ASP A 86 -13.45 -9.30 10.41
C ASP A 86 -13.44 -10.60 11.24
N SER A 87 -14.06 -10.57 12.40
CA SER A 87 -14.20 -11.71 13.30
C SER A 87 -15.56 -11.69 13.98
N ASP A 88 -16.18 -12.86 14.09
CA ASP A 88 -17.39 -13.13 14.88
C ASP A 88 -17.09 -13.43 16.36
N THR A 89 -15.81 -13.55 16.71
CA THR A 89 -15.34 -13.80 18.05
C THR A 89 -14.32 -12.74 18.48
N VAL A 90 -14.30 -12.40 19.75
CA VAL A 90 -13.33 -11.46 20.31
C VAL A 90 -11.90 -11.98 20.15
N ILE A 91 -11.03 -11.15 19.65
CA ILE A 91 -9.60 -11.45 19.44
C ILE A 91 -8.77 -10.80 20.57
N ASP A 92 -7.95 -11.60 21.26
CA ASP A 92 -6.85 -11.05 22.05
C ASP A 92 -5.79 -10.50 21.08
N CYS A 93 -5.87 -9.19 20.84
CA CYS A 93 -5.06 -8.51 19.83
C CYS A 93 -3.56 -8.63 20.09
N HIS A 94 -3.13 -8.52 21.37
CA HIS A 94 -1.73 -8.64 21.75
C HIS A 94 -1.20 -10.05 21.52
N GLN A 95 -1.93 -11.06 22.00
CA GLN A 95 -1.57 -12.46 21.83
C GLN A 95 -1.58 -12.88 20.36
N MET A 96 -2.54 -12.39 19.55
CA MET A 96 -2.62 -12.68 18.13
C MET A 96 -1.43 -12.07 17.37
N ALA A 97 -1.06 -10.81 17.64
CA ALA A 97 0.12 -10.17 17.05
C ALA A 97 1.40 -10.94 17.41
N TYR A 98 1.56 -11.34 18.67
CA TYR A 98 2.69 -12.16 19.12
C TYR A 98 2.78 -13.49 18.38
N LYS A 99 1.66 -14.23 18.31
CA LYS A 99 1.61 -15.55 17.63
C LYS A 99 1.89 -15.42 16.13
N LEU A 100 1.32 -14.40 15.46
CA LEU A 100 1.60 -14.14 14.05
C LEU A 100 3.09 -13.91 13.80
N ASN A 101 3.75 -13.08 14.60
CA ASN A 101 5.19 -12.84 14.48
C ASN A 101 6.07 -14.09 14.75
N LYS A 102 5.54 -15.12 15.43
CA LYS A 102 6.25 -16.39 15.61
C LYS A 102 6.15 -17.34 14.41
N VAL A 103 5.11 -17.20 13.59
CA VAL A 103 4.84 -18.12 12.47
C VAL A 103 4.99 -17.49 11.10
N LEU A 104 5.03 -16.15 11.03
CA LEU A 104 5.32 -15.42 9.79
C LEU A 104 6.80 -15.52 9.43
N PRO A 105 7.15 -15.44 8.13
CA PRO A 105 8.53 -15.29 7.70
C PRO A 105 9.16 -13.99 8.24
N HIS A 106 10.50 -13.92 8.29
CA HIS A 106 11.22 -12.79 8.85
C HIS A 106 11.07 -11.46 8.08
N ASP A 107 10.58 -11.53 6.86
CA ASP A 107 10.34 -10.39 5.97
C ASP A 107 8.96 -9.76 6.14
N ILE A 108 8.10 -10.28 7.06
CA ILE A 108 6.81 -9.70 7.44
C ILE A 108 6.75 -9.59 8.96
N ALA A 109 6.44 -8.38 9.46
CA ALA A 109 6.26 -8.12 10.88
C ALA A 109 4.92 -7.45 11.18
N ILE A 110 4.18 -7.99 12.16
CA ILE A 110 2.97 -7.38 12.70
C ILE A 110 3.36 -6.45 13.84
N MET A 111 3.06 -5.17 13.71
CA MET A 111 3.39 -4.16 14.71
C MET A 111 2.36 -4.14 15.82
N ARG A 112 1.07 -4.18 15.44
CA ARG A 112 -0.06 -4.30 16.38
C ARG A 112 -1.33 -4.75 15.66
N ILE A 113 -2.26 -5.26 16.44
CA ILE A 113 -3.65 -5.51 16.05
C ILE A 113 -4.52 -4.74 17.03
N TYR A 114 -5.62 -4.14 16.57
CA TYR A 114 -6.55 -3.39 17.42
C TYR A 114 -7.93 -3.36 16.80
N GLU A 115 -8.95 -3.34 17.66
CA GLU A 115 -10.34 -3.24 17.26
C GLU A 115 -10.66 -1.81 16.76
N VAL A 116 -11.50 -1.72 15.76
CA VAL A 116 -11.98 -0.46 15.17
C VAL A 116 -13.47 -0.55 14.91
N GLU A 117 -14.09 0.58 14.59
CA GLU A 117 -15.48 0.62 14.14
C GLU A 117 -15.72 -0.33 12.96
N GLU A 118 -16.80 -1.13 13.01
CA GLU A 118 -17.14 -2.12 11.98
C GLU A 118 -17.20 -1.53 10.56
N THR A 119 -17.58 -0.27 10.45
CA THR A 119 -17.69 0.45 9.18
C THR A 119 -16.36 0.92 8.60
N LEU A 120 -15.29 1.01 9.43
CA LEU A 120 -14.00 1.55 9.01
C LEU A 120 -13.28 0.59 8.06
N HIS A 121 -12.92 1.06 6.87
CA HIS A 121 -12.34 0.25 5.82
C HIS A 121 -10.90 0.66 5.51
N ALA A 122 -9.93 -0.25 5.67
CA ALA A 122 -8.50 0.04 5.50
C ALA A 122 -8.13 0.73 4.17
N ARG A 123 -8.87 0.48 3.09
CA ARG A 123 -8.59 1.08 1.78
C ARG A 123 -9.39 2.35 1.49
N PHE A 124 -10.69 2.34 1.79
CA PHE A 124 -11.59 3.38 1.31
C PHE A 124 -11.64 4.60 2.23
N ASP A 125 -11.39 4.40 3.54
CA ASP A 125 -11.34 5.49 4.51
C ASP A 125 -9.93 6.08 4.70
N ALA A 126 -8.93 5.51 4.03
CA ALA A 126 -7.60 6.10 4.02
C ALA A 126 -7.60 7.41 3.24
N ARG A 127 -7.25 8.51 3.92
CA ARG A 127 -7.25 9.88 3.41
C ARG A 127 -5.98 10.24 2.67
N GLU A 128 -4.84 9.76 3.16
CA GLU A 128 -3.53 10.05 2.58
C GLU A 128 -2.65 8.78 2.63
N ARG A 129 -1.82 8.61 1.60
CA ARG A 129 -0.73 7.63 1.57
C ARG A 129 0.57 8.38 1.37
N GLU A 130 1.59 7.93 2.09
CA GLU A 130 2.95 8.42 1.92
C GLU A 130 3.83 7.29 1.39
N TYR A 131 4.60 7.61 0.37
CA TYR A 131 5.67 6.76 -0.12
C TYR A 131 7.02 7.43 0.08
N THR A 132 7.99 6.62 0.44
CA THR A 132 9.39 7.01 0.50
C THR A 132 10.19 6.18 -0.50
N TYR A 133 11.08 6.83 -1.24
CA TYR A 133 12.00 6.16 -2.16
C TYR A 133 13.44 6.46 -1.79
N PHE A 134 14.26 5.40 -1.68
CA PHE A 134 15.68 5.54 -1.37
C PHE A 134 16.56 5.26 -2.58
N LEU A 135 17.53 6.15 -2.79
CA LEU A 135 18.56 6.05 -3.81
C LEU A 135 19.92 6.26 -3.13
N THR A 136 20.88 5.36 -3.36
CA THR A 136 22.19 5.43 -2.74
C THR A 136 23.30 5.51 -3.80
N PRO A 137 24.23 6.49 -3.72
CA PRO A 137 25.37 6.58 -4.62
C PRO A 137 26.45 5.54 -4.32
N ARG A 138 26.42 4.94 -3.12
CA ARG A 138 27.40 3.96 -2.67
C ARG A 138 26.82 2.55 -2.67
N LYS A 139 27.56 1.59 -3.26
CA LYS A 139 27.19 0.17 -3.20
C LYS A 139 27.19 -0.28 -1.74
N SER A 140 26.04 -0.82 -1.28
CA SER A 140 25.90 -1.39 0.06
C SER A 140 25.22 -2.76 -0.01
N PRO A 141 25.85 -3.83 0.52
CA PRO A 141 25.22 -5.15 0.58
C PRO A 141 24.00 -5.16 1.51
N PHE A 142 23.92 -4.23 2.46
CA PHE A 142 22.82 -4.13 3.42
C PHE A 142 21.60 -3.36 2.84
N ARG A 143 21.81 -2.59 1.76
CA ARG A 143 20.73 -1.82 1.10
C ARG A 143 20.31 -2.39 -0.26
N ARG A 144 20.77 -3.60 -0.64
CA ARG A 144 20.49 -4.19 -1.95
C ARG A 144 19.00 -4.38 -2.27
N PHE A 145 18.17 -4.53 -1.22
CA PHE A 145 16.71 -4.70 -1.34
C PHE A 145 15.92 -3.51 -0.78
N SER A 146 16.61 -2.43 -0.34
CA SER A 146 15.97 -1.28 0.31
C SER A 146 16.40 0.07 -0.27
N ALA A 147 17.20 0.09 -1.34
CA ALA A 147 17.57 1.32 -2.06
C ALA A 147 17.98 1.00 -3.49
N TRP A 148 17.75 1.95 -4.39
CA TRP A 148 18.32 1.91 -5.73
C TRP A 148 19.77 2.39 -5.69
N HIS A 149 20.72 1.50 -6.04
CA HIS A 149 22.11 1.89 -6.21
C HIS A 149 22.27 2.65 -7.54
N TYR A 150 22.61 3.93 -7.46
CA TYR A 150 22.72 4.83 -8.59
C TYR A 150 23.94 5.73 -8.44
N THR A 151 24.90 5.65 -9.37
CA THR A 151 26.25 6.21 -9.24
C THR A 151 26.49 7.50 -10.01
N ALA A 152 25.59 7.89 -10.92
CA ALA A 152 25.76 9.15 -11.64
C ALA A 152 25.38 10.34 -10.75
N ASP A 153 26.05 11.45 -10.97
CA ASP A 153 25.73 12.71 -10.30
C ASP A 153 24.32 13.18 -10.66
N LEU A 154 23.61 13.71 -9.68
CA LEU A 154 22.25 14.21 -9.81
C LEU A 154 22.17 15.64 -9.29
N ASN A 155 21.57 16.51 -10.07
CA ASN A 155 21.21 17.86 -9.62
C ASN A 155 19.93 17.82 -8.78
N ILE A 156 20.10 17.83 -7.45
CA ILE A 156 18.99 17.70 -6.49
C ILE A 156 18.09 18.94 -6.51
N ASP A 157 18.66 20.13 -6.76
CA ASP A 157 17.87 21.37 -6.85
C ASP A 157 16.89 21.30 -8.02
N ASN A 158 17.34 20.85 -9.19
CA ASN A 158 16.48 20.65 -10.34
C ASN A 158 15.43 19.55 -10.09
N MET A 159 15.83 18.46 -9.42
CA MET A 159 14.88 17.39 -9.06
C MET A 159 13.80 17.92 -8.10
N ASN A 160 14.14 18.77 -7.14
CA ASN A 160 13.17 19.38 -6.23
C ASN A 160 12.30 20.43 -6.93
N ALA A 161 12.88 21.25 -7.82
CA ALA A 161 12.12 22.19 -8.63
C ALA A 161 11.08 21.46 -9.52
N ALA A 162 11.45 20.32 -10.12
CA ALA A 162 10.53 19.48 -10.89
C ALA A 162 9.49 18.79 -9.98
N ALA A 163 9.91 18.27 -8.80
CA ALA A 163 8.99 17.64 -7.85
C ALA A 163 7.91 18.62 -7.35
N ALA A 164 8.25 19.90 -7.17
CA ALA A 164 7.30 20.94 -6.80
C ALA A 164 6.18 21.11 -7.84
N ARG A 165 6.48 20.91 -9.15
CA ARG A 165 5.46 20.96 -10.21
C ARG A 165 4.36 19.91 -10.06
N LEU A 166 4.65 18.77 -9.41
CA LEU A 166 3.63 17.74 -9.16
C LEU A 166 2.45 18.27 -8.35
N LEU A 167 2.65 19.25 -7.48
CA LEU A 167 1.60 19.82 -6.62
C LEU A 167 0.66 20.76 -7.41
N GLU A 168 1.04 21.16 -8.61
CA GLU A 168 0.27 22.05 -9.50
C GLU A 168 -0.69 21.28 -10.42
N HIS A 169 -0.63 19.92 -10.39
CA HIS A 169 -1.39 19.04 -11.29
C HIS A 169 -2.27 18.06 -10.51
N GLU A 170 -3.33 17.59 -11.16
CA GLU A 170 -4.24 16.57 -10.63
C GLU A 170 -4.34 15.34 -11.55
N ASP A 171 -4.18 15.52 -12.87
CA ASP A 171 -4.27 14.43 -13.84
C ASP A 171 -2.89 13.85 -14.12
N PHE A 172 -2.64 12.66 -13.60
CA PHE A 172 -1.36 11.96 -13.70
C PHE A 172 -1.40 10.81 -14.72
N THR A 173 -2.18 10.95 -15.79
CA THR A 173 -2.26 9.96 -16.87
C THR A 173 -0.89 9.55 -17.38
N THR A 174 0.05 10.50 -17.55
CA THR A 174 1.45 10.23 -18.01
C THR A 174 2.16 9.19 -17.15
N PHE A 175 1.89 9.13 -15.85
CA PHE A 175 2.52 8.19 -14.92
C PHE A 175 1.67 6.96 -14.59
N ALA A 176 0.51 6.80 -15.23
CA ALA A 176 -0.31 5.63 -15.06
C ALA A 176 0.28 4.39 -15.77
N LYS A 177 -0.03 3.19 -15.30
CA LYS A 177 0.32 1.97 -16.03
C LYS A 177 -0.71 1.72 -17.14
N LEU A 178 -0.22 1.37 -18.34
CA LEU A 178 -1.06 0.91 -19.45
C LEU A 178 -1.98 -0.22 -19.01
N ASN A 179 -3.22 -0.22 -19.49
CA ASN A 179 -4.23 -1.24 -19.19
C ASN A 179 -4.55 -1.40 -17.69
N SER A 180 -4.42 -0.33 -16.92
CA SER A 180 -4.91 -0.30 -15.54
C SER A 180 -6.41 0.02 -15.54
N ASN A 181 -7.23 -0.78 -14.82
CA ASN A 181 -8.68 -0.54 -14.66
C ASN A 181 -8.94 0.64 -13.69
N ASN A 182 -8.31 1.79 -13.92
CA ASN A 182 -8.54 2.99 -13.13
C ASN A 182 -9.86 3.66 -13.59
N LYS A 183 -10.73 4.00 -12.65
CA LYS A 183 -11.93 4.81 -12.94
C LYS A 183 -11.55 6.25 -13.32
N THR A 184 -10.46 6.76 -12.76
CA THR A 184 -9.90 8.08 -13.02
C THR A 184 -8.40 8.07 -12.76
N ASN A 185 -7.65 8.95 -13.43
CA ASN A 185 -6.22 9.19 -13.21
C ASN A 185 -5.97 10.47 -12.37
N ILE A 186 -7.02 11.00 -11.74
CA ILE A 186 -6.93 12.15 -10.85
C ILE A 186 -6.38 11.70 -9.50
N CYS A 187 -5.38 12.43 -9.00
CA CYS A 187 -4.75 12.28 -7.69
C CYS A 187 -4.39 13.68 -7.16
N HIS A 188 -4.49 13.89 -5.85
CA HIS A 188 -4.10 15.16 -5.22
C HIS A 188 -2.81 14.94 -4.42
N ILE A 189 -1.68 15.41 -4.99
CA ILE A 189 -0.37 15.33 -4.33
C ILE A 189 -0.25 16.51 -3.37
N SER A 190 -0.01 16.24 -2.10
CA SER A 190 0.13 17.23 -1.03
C SER A 190 1.60 17.53 -0.69
N HIS A 191 2.52 16.64 -1.06
CA HIS A 191 3.96 16.80 -0.79
C HIS A 191 4.79 15.97 -1.76
N ALA A 192 5.93 16.52 -2.22
CA ALA A 192 6.92 15.82 -3.03
C ALA A 192 8.29 16.48 -2.86
N GLU A 193 9.27 15.79 -2.22
CA GLU A 193 10.56 16.39 -1.87
C GLU A 193 11.68 15.36 -1.83
N TRP A 194 12.86 15.74 -2.32
CA TRP A 194 14.13 15.03 -2.18
C TRP A 194 14.95 15.64 -1.06
N ILE A 195 15.49 14.80 -0.19
CA ILE A 195 16.41 15.18 0.89
C ILE A 195 17.69 14.35 0.75
N VAL A 196 18.85 14.97 0.98
CA VAL A 196 20.13 14.28 1.10
C VAL A 196 20.36 13.93 2.56
N GLU A 197 20.39 12.64 2.87
CA GLU A 197 20.66 12.14 4.22
C GLU A 197 22.16 12.28 4.56
N SER A 198 22.50 12.20 5.84
CA SER A 198 23.88 12.37 6.34
C SER A 198 24.88 11.38 5.76
N ASP A 199 24.44 10.19 5.33
CA ASP A 199 25.27 9.16 4.67
C ASP A 199 25.36 9.32 3.15
N GLY A 200 24.76 10.39 2.59
CA GLY A 200 24.67 10.68 1.16
C GLY A 200 23.57 9.92 0.43
N THR A 201 22.74 9.17 1.14
CA THR A 201 21.53 8.57 0.55
C THR A 201 20.53 9.66 0.19
N LEU A 202 19.92 9.57 -0.97
CA LEU A 202 18.82 10.44 -1.37
C LEU A 202 17.51 9.80 -0.96
N ARG A 203 16.67 10.55 -0.27
CA ARG A 203 15.34 10.16 0.13
C ARG A 203 14.30 11.05 -0.55
N PHE A 204 13.45 10.45 -1.35
CA PHE A 204 12.26 11.11 -1.90
C PHE A 204 11.04 10.76 -1.04
N THR A 205 10.27 11.74 -0.64
CA THR A 205 9.00 11.55 0.05
C THR A 205 7.89 12.15 -0.80
N ILE A 206 6.81 11.39 -1.01
CA ILE A 206 5.63 11.86 -1.75
C ILE A 206 4.35 11.45 -1.00
N ARG A 207 3.40 12.39 -0.89
CA ARG A 207 2.08 12.19 -0.25
C ARG A 207 0.98 12.54 -1.21
N ALA A 208 -0.08 11.74 -1.20
CA ALA A 208 -1.29 12.01 -1.97
C ALA A 208 -2.51 11.31 -1.34
N ASP A 209 -3.71 11.76 -1.72
CA ASP A 209 -4.96 11.07 -1.40
C ASP A 209 -4.98 9.63 -1.95
N ARG A 210 -4.41 9.43 -3.13
CA ARG A 210 -4.24 8.13 -3.79
C ARG A 210 -3.08 8.15 -4.78
N PHE A 211 -2.64 6.95 -5.17
CA PHE A 211 -1.68 6.77 -6.25
C PHE A 211 -2.21 5.76 -7.28
N LEU A 212 -1.85 5.97 -8.54
CA LEU A 212 -2.08 5.03 -9.61
C LEU A 212 -1.04 3.90 -9.56
N ARG A 213 -1.35 2.78 -10.18
CA ARG A 213 -0.41 1.67 -10.30
C ARG A 213 0.88 2.13 -11.00
N ASN A 214 2.04 1.82 -10.41
CA ASN A 214 3.38 2.19 -10.88
C ASN A 214 3.69 3.71 -10.85
N MET A 215 2.75 4.58 -10.47
CA MET A 215 2.86 6.04 -10.55
C MET A 215 4.11 6.58 -9.85
N VAL A 216 4.32 6.23 -8.58
CA VAL A 216 5.47 6.76 -7.81
C VAL A 216 6.80 6.36 -8.44
N ARG A 217 6.93 5.12 -8.93
CA ARG A 217 8.14 4.65 -9.60
C ARG A 217 8.40 5.37 -10.92
N ALA A 218 7.36 5.65 -11.70
CA ALA A 218 7.47 6.43 -12.94
C ALA A 218 7.86 7.89 -12.64
N ILE A 219 7.27 8.52 -11.62
CA ILE A 219 7.65 9.86 -11.15
C ILE A 219 9.13 9.88 -10.75
N VAL A 220 9.57 8.95 -9.89
CA VAL A 220 10.97 8.88 -9.43
C VAL A 220 11.93 8.69 -10.60
N GLY A 221 11.62 7.78 -11.55
CA GLY A 221 12.47 7.57 -12.74
C GLY A 221 12.61 8.84 -13.58
N THR A 222 11.52 9.57 -13.78
CA THR A 222 11.50 10.81 -14.56
C THR A 222 12.22 11.95 -13.81
N LEU A 223 12.06 12.07 -12.48
CA LEU A 223 12.81 13.02 -11.65
C LEU A 223 14.33 12.74 -11.66
N VAL A 224 14.73 11.48 -11.68
CA VAL A 224 16.14 11.09 -11.84
C VAL A 224 16.67 11.52 -13.22
N ASP A 225 15.85 11.42 -14.26
CA ASP A 225 16.25 11.92 -15.60
C ASP A 225 16.34 13.46 -15.65
N VAL A 226 15.54 14.19 -14.87
CA VAL A 226 15.73 15.64 -14.64
C VAL A 226 17.06 15.90 -13.93
N GLY A 227 17.35 15.16 -12.85
CA GLY A 227 18.62 15.30 -12.11
C GLY A 227 19.86 15.04 -12.96
N ARG A 228 19.73 14.20 -14.01
CA ARG A 228 20.78 13.91 -15.00
C ARG A 228 20.87 14.96 -16.11
N GLY A 229 19.97 15.93 -16.17
CA GLY A 229 19.87 16.90 -17.23
C GLY A 229 19.33 16.35 -18.56
N ARG A 230 18.60 15.21 -18.54
CA ARG A 230 17.89 14.70 -19.72
C ARG A 230 16.61 15.47 -20.04
N TYR A 231 15.99 16.01 -18.99
CA TYR A 231 14.85 16.89 -19.05
C TYR A 231 15.13 18.15 -18.23
N THR A 232 14.66 19.29 -18.71
CA THR A 232 14.54 20.49 -17.88
C THR A 232 13.32 20.40 -16.98
N VAL A 233 13.17 21.34 -16.04
CA VAL A 233 11.98 21.44 -15.17
C VAL A 233 10.73 21.72 -16.01
N GLU A 234 10.85 22.56 -17.04
CA GLU A 234 9.77 22.93 -17.96
C GLU A 234 9.34 21.73 -18.83
N GLU A 235 10.30 20.92 -19.29
CA GLU A 235 10.00 19.69 -20.03
C GLU A 235 9.31 18.65 -19.16
N PHE A 236 9.72 18.51 -17.88
CA PHE A 236 9.03 17.65 -16.92
C PHE A 236 7.57 18.08 -16.73
N ASP A 237 7.32 19.37 -16.55
CA ASP A 237 5.97 19.93 -16.44
C ASP A 237 5.15 19.71 -17.73
N ALA A 238 5.76 19.89 -18.90
CA ALA A 238 5.13 19.59 -20.18
C ALA A 238 4.80 18.11 -20.37
N LEU A 239 5.61 17.18 -19.82
CA LEU A 239 5.33 15.75 -19.79
C LEU A 239 4.04 15.44 -19.02
N ILE A 240 3.81 16.07 -17.87
CA ILE A 240 2.58 15.87 -17.09
C ILE A 240 1.38 16.35 -17.89
N ARG A 241 1.45 17.54 -18.47
CA ARG A 241 0.36 18.13 -19.28
C ARG A 241 0.05 17.33 -20.54
N ALA A 242 1.03 16.60 -21.08
CA ALA A 242 0.85 15.83 -22.30
C ALA A 242 -0.12 14.64 -22.12
N LYS A 243 -0.32 14.15 -20.89
CA LYS A 243 -1.18 12.99 -20.56
C LYS A 243 -0.89 11.77 -21.43
N ASP A 244 0.38 11.57 -21.76
CA ASP A 244 0.87 10.52 -22.66
C ASP A 244 1.76 9.55 -21.90
N LEU A 245 1.28 8.33 -21.71
CA LEU A 245 1.96 7.23 -21.01
C LEU A 245 3.32 6.85 -21.63
N SER A 246 3.53 7.13 -22.92
CA SER A 246 4.77 6.78 -23.62
C SER A 246 5.93 7.72 -23.32
N LYS A 247 5.63 8.88 -22.71
CA LYS A 247 6.62 9.94 -22.45
C LYS A 247 7.28 9.85 -21.09
N ALA A 248 6.67 9.15 -20.12
CA ALA A 248 7.30 8.92 -18.83
C ALA A 248 8.53 8.03 -18.98
N SER A 249 9.55 8.30 -18.19
CA SER A 249 10.73 7.44 -18.10
C SER A 249 10.37 6.05 -17.58
N ALA A 250 11.26 5.07 -17.83
CA ALA A 250 11.12 3.76 -17.22
C ALA A 250 10.98 3.89 -15.69
N GLY A 251 10.05 3.14 -15.10
CA GLY A 251 9.83 3.19 -13.66
C GLY A 251 11.08 2.79 -12.88
N ALA A 252 11.42 3.56 -11.86
CA ALA A 252 12.53 3.28 -10.95
C ALA A 252 12.40 1.86 -10.33
N PRO A 253 13.52 1.18 -9.96
CA PRO A 253 13.49 -0.14 -9.34
C PRO A 253 12.57 -0.22 -8.11
N ALA A 254 11.85 -1.34 -7.97
CA ALA A 254 10.88 -1.52 -6.89
C ALA A 254 11.53 -1.53 -5.50
N CYS A 255 12.74 -2.05 -5.39
CA CYS A 255 13.45 -2.24 -4.13
C CYS A 255 13.66 -0.94 -3.33
N GLY A 256 13.75 0.22 -4.00
CA GLY A 256 13.89 1.51 -3.32
C GLY A 256 12.59 2.09 -2.79
N LEU A 257 11.43 1.55 -3.18
CA LEU A 257 10.11 2.11 -2.86
C LEU A 257 9.51 1.46 -1.62
N PHE A 258 9.01 2.32 -0.72
CA PHE A 258 8.31 1.92 0.52
C PHE A 258 6.98 2.67 0.63
N LEU A 259 5.90 1.95 0.89
CA LEU A 259 4.74 2.59 1.51
C LEU A 259 5.13 2.89 2.96
N SER A 260 5.21 4.17 3.33
CA SER A 260 5.79 4.61 4.61
C SER A 260 4.75 5.12 5.60
N ASN A 261 3.56 5.51 5.13
CA ASN A 261 2.47 5.91 6.01
C ASN A 261 1.09 5.79 5.31
N VAL A 262 0.06 5.58 6.12
CA VAL A 262 -1.35 5.63 5.71
C VAL A 262 -2.14 6.36 6.79
N LYS A 263 -2.81 7.47 6.44
CA LYS A 263 -3.61 8.26 7.37
C LYS A 263 -5.10 8.04 7.13
N TYR A 264 -5.88 7.96 8.21
CA TYR A 264 -7.34 7.76 8.20
C TYR A 264 -8.12 9.00 8.69
N GLN A 265 -7.47 9.88 9.44
CA GLN A 265 -8.05 11.14 9.98
C GLN A 265 -7.11 12.31 9.70
#